data_ee5074baafaa26f2f774fbc780856fea
#
_entry.id   ee5074baafaa26f2f774fbc780856fea
#
_cell.length_a   1.000
_cell.length_b   1.000
_cell.length_c   1.000
_cell.angle_alpha   90.00
_cell.angle_beta   90.00
_cell.angle_gamma   90.00
#
_symmetry.space_group_name_H-M   'P 1'
#
loop_
_entity.id
_entity.type
_entity.pdbx_description
1 polymer ?
#
loop_
_entity_poly.entity_id
_entity_poly.type
_entity_poly.pdbx_seq_one_letter_code
_entity_poly.pdbx_strand_id
1 'polypeptide(L)'
;NAVKIIPYGIRQPAISQQLMKLEEEAGTRLFERKPFALTPAGERLYRFLSRFFDNIESELAMLGEDAPIRFRIACPSIISAKYLPKLIGELTAKFPKLRPNVFEADGVQCLARLNRKEVDAAIAFSVQYKSKSLEITNLAKFPMALVVPVGHRFAQKGFWPKSDFASERWIAIQETSGGTMELLAGLSQFGITPEFSASTNSIEAALDYVEMGLGIALMAYPPQSLTKDHNVVVLPQEELFGSLYLSIAWQADTNMERSILNYTAATAKRLARQIL
;
A
#
# COMPACT_ATOMS: atom_id res chain seq x y z
N ASN A 1 33.47 7.10 25.10
CA ASN A 1 34.53 6.09 25.14
C ASN A 1 33.92 4.76 24.66
N ALA A 2 34.01 4.49 23.36
CA ALA A 2 33.39 3.33 22.70
C ALA A 2 33.81 1.98 23.34
N VAL A 3 35.01 1.91 23.91
CA VAL A 3 35.54 0.71 24.58
C VAL A 3 34.72 0.25 25.78
N LYS A 4 33.93 1.15 26.41
CA LYS A 4 33.07 0.79 27.55
C LYS A 4 31.71 0.17 27.14
N ILE A 5 31.37 0.24 25.85
CA ILE A 5 30.07 -0.17 25.33
C ILE A 5 30.16 -1.54 24.62
N ILE A 6 31.38 -1.95 24.20
CA ILE A 6 31.57 -3.20 23.45
C ILE A 6 31.82 -4.35 24.41
N PRO A 7 30.94 -5.37 24.46
CA PRO A 7 30.95 -6.41 25.50
C PRO A 7 32.10 -7.45 25.38
N TYR A 8 32.94 -7.37 24.35
CA TYR A 8 33.94 -8.43 24.05
C TYR A 8 35.40 -8.05 24.31
N GLY A 9 35.70 -7.10 25.22
CA GLY A 9 37.06 -6.80 25.63
C GLY A 9 37.98 -6.25 24.52
N ILE A 10 37.41 -5.71 23.44
CA ILE A 10 38.18 -5.16 22.32
C ILE A 10 38.88 -3.88 22.79
N ARG A 11 40.20 -3.81 22.61
CA ARG A 11 40.99 -2.65 23.03
C ARG A 11 40.88 -1.52 22.00
N GLN A 12 40.98 -0.28 22.49
CA GLN A 12 40.86 0.93 21.65
C GLN A 12 41.77 0.96 20.40
N PRO A 13 43.04 0.47 20.46
CA PRO A 13 43.89 0.38 19.27
C PRO A 13 43.31 -0.49 18.16
N ALA A 14 42.69 -1.63 18.53
CA ALA A 14 42.09 -2.52 17.56
C ALA A 14 40.88 -1.90 16.85
N ILE A 15 40.04 -1.19 17.58
CA ILE A 15 38.93 -0.45 16.99
C ILE A 15 39.44 0.61 16.01
N SER A 16 40.46 1.37 16.39
CA SER A 16 41.06 2.40 15.54
C SER A 16 41.65 1.81 14.25
N GLN A 17 42.27 0.66 14.33
CA GLN A 17 42.78 -0.08 13.15
C GLN A 17 41.64 -0.54 12.22
N GLN A 18 40.58 -1.09 12.79
CA GLN A 18 39.41 -1.51 12.00
C GLN A 18 38.75 -0.34 11.28
N LEU A 19 38.60 0.80 11.96
CA LEU A 19 38.08 2.00 11.35
C LEU A 19 38.96 2.55 10.22
N MET A 20 40.27 2.55 10.40
CA MET A 20 41.23 2.95 9.34
C MET A 20 41.13 2.02 8.12
N LYS A 21 41.07 0.72 8.35
CA LYS A 21 40.92 -0.28 7.27
C LYS A 21 39.61 -0.09 6.53
N LEU A 22 38.52 0.18 7.24
CA LEU A 22 37.22 0.45 6.63
C LEU A 22 37.25 1.72 5.76
N GLU A 23 37.95 2.80 6.21
CA GLU A 23 38.14 4.02 5.42
C GLU A 23 38.99 3.77 4.17
N GLU A 24 40.02 2.93 4.28
CA GLU A 24 40.86 2.52 3.14
C GLU A 24 40.05 1.71 2.10
N GLU A 25 39.27 0.73 2.53
CA GLU A 25 38.38 -0.07 1.67
C GLU A 25 37.28 0.78 1.04
N ALA A 26 36.73 1.75 1.77
CA ALA A 26 35.72 2.68 1.26
C ALA A 26 36.30 3.76 0.33
N GLY A 27 37.61 3.92 0.26
CA GLY A 27 38.30 4.96 -0.51
C GLY A 27 37.99 6.39 -0.06
N THR A 28 37.43 6.57 1.14
CA THR A 28 37.04 7.89 1.67
C THR A 28 37.04 7.90 3.19
N ARG A 29 37.23 9.10 3.78
CA ARG A 29 37.12 9.25 5.23
C ARG A 29 35.65 9.15 5.67
N LEU A 30 35.44 8.32 6.71
CA LEU A 30 34.14 8.11 7.32
C LEU A 30 33.99 8.79 8.68
N PHE A 31 35.13 9.15 9.30
CA PHE A 31 35.18 9.75 10.64
C PHE A 31 36.08 10.98 10.70
N GLU A 32 35.60 12.05 11.33
CA GLU A 32 36.38 13.15 11.81
C GLU A 32 37.04 12.79 13.15
N ARG A 33 38.28 13.22 13.37
CA ARG A 33 39.05 12.78 14.56
C ARG A 33 39.01 13.79 15.70
N LYS A 34 38.74 15.06 15.40
CA LYS A 34 38.70 16.14 16.39
C LYS A 34 37.67 17.20 15.97
N PRO A 35 36.48 17.26 16.58
CA PRO A 35 35.88 16.22 17.45
C PRO A 35 35.61 14.92 16.71
N PHE A 36 35.50 13.81 17.44
CA PHE A 36 35.13 12.53 16.80
C PHE A 36 33.67 12.59 16.36
N ALA A 37 33.44 12.58 15.07
CA ALA A 37 32.14 12.66 14.44
C ALA A 37 32.13 11.88 13.12
N LEU A 38 30.96 11.61 12.58
CA LEU A 38 30.82 11.03 11.23
C LEU A 38 31.03 12.13 10.18
N THR A 39 31.70 11.81 9.08
CA THR A 39 31.66 12.61 7.85
C THR A 39 30.32 12.41 7.13
N PRO A 40 29.97 13.21 6.12
CA PRO A 40 28.78 12.96 5.29
C PRO A 40 28.78 11.56 4.64
N ALA A 41 29.93 11.03 4.27
CA ALA A 41 30.08 9.64 3.77
C ALA A 41 29.84 8.63 4.90
N GLY A 42 30.40 8.89 6.09
CA GLY A 42 30.17 8.09 7.29
C GLY A 42 28.70 8.05 7.71
N GLU A 43 28.01 9.18 7.66
CA GLU A 43 26.56 9.23 7.96
C GLU A 43 25.72 8.40 6.97
N ARG A 44 26.08 8.44 5.68
CA ARG A 44 25.40 7.61 4.67
C ARG A 44 25.60 6.13 4.94
N LEU A 45 26.83 5.72 5.22
CA LEU A 45 27.16 4.33 5.54
C LEU A 45 26.49 3.91 6.85
N TYR A 46 26.55 4.74 7.89
CA TYR A 46 25.90 4.47 9.17
C TYR A 46 24.40 4.27 9.03
N ARG A 47 23.71 5.15 8.32
CA ARG A 47 22.25 5.00 8.06
C ARG A 47 21.89 3.72 7.29
N PHE A 48 22.75 3.29 6.37
CA PHE A 48 22.57 2.03 5.67
C PHE A 48 22.79 0.83 6.61
N LEU A 49 23.87 0.83 7.36
CA LEU A 49 24.23 -0.26 8.27
C LEU A 49 23.29 -0.34 9.48
N SER A 50 22.87 0.77 10.06
CA SER A 50 21.94 0.76 11.20
C SER A 50 20.65 0.00 10.86
N ARG A 51 20.06 0.26 9.69
CA ARG A 51 18.87 -0.46 9.25
C ARG A 51 19.10 -1.98 9.10
N PHE A 52 20.30 -2.35 8.69
CA PHE A 52 20.66 -3.77 8.56
C PHE A 52 20.85 -4.43 9.92
N PHE A 53 21.56 -3.78 10.84
CA PHE A 53 21.80 -4.32 12.18
C PHE A 53 20.56 -4.32 13.07
N ASP A 54 19.72 -3.29 13.00
CA ASP A 54 18.42 -3.26 13.70
C ASP A 54 17.53 -4.43 13.27
N ASN A 55 17.61 -4.82 11.99
CA ASN A 55 16.88 -5.99 11.50
C ASN A 55 17.51 -7.31 11.96
N ILE A 56 18.85 -7.40 12.06
CA ILE A 56 19.54 -8.64 12.47
C ILE A 56 19.17 -9.06 13.89
N GLU A 57 19.21 -8.16 14.86
CA GLU A 57 18.84 -8.49 16.25
C GLU A 57 17.40 -9.01 16.32
N SER A 58 16.54 -8.38 15.56
CA SER A 58 15.15 -8.77 15.43
C SER A 58 14.97 -10.12 14.70
N GLU A 59 15.79 -10.42 13.70
CA GLU A 59 15.78 -11.71 13.00
C GLU A 59 16.40 -12.82 13.87
N LEU A 60 17.49 -12.54 14.61
CA LEU A 60 18.07 -13.49 15.55
C LEU A 60 17.09 -13.89 16.67
N ALA A 61 16.30 -12.94 17.17
CA ALA A 61 15.25 -13.24 18.14
C ALA A 61 14.14 -14.15 17.57
N MET A 62 14.11 -14.35 16.25
CA MET A 62 13.14 -15.17 15.54
C MET A 62 13.67 -16.55 15.11
N LEU A 63 14.89 -16.93 15.48
CA LEU A 63 15.46 -18.23 15.09
C LEU A 63 15.11 -19.38 16.04
N GLY A 64 14.35 -19.12 17.13
CA GLY A 64 13.90 -20.17 18.05
C GLY A 64 12.68 -20.94 17.56
N GLU A 65 12.48 -22.18 17.98
CA GLU A 65 11.28 -22.99 17.65
C GLU A 65 9.97 -22.35 18.09
N ASP A 66 10.01 -21.43 19.07
CA ASP A 66 8.89 -20.64 19.56
C ASP A 66 8.83 -19.22 19.02
N ALA A 67 9.63 -18.90 18.02
CA ALA A 67 9.71 -17.56 17.48
C ALA A 67 8.39 -17.09 16.86
N PRO A 68 8.02 -15.82 17.04
CA PRO A 68 6.85 -15.26 16.39
C PRO A 68 7.03 -15.19 14.88
N ILE A 69 5.99 -15.54 14.14
CA ILE A 69 5.96 -15.45 12.68
C ILE A 69 5.55 -14.04 12.30
N ARG A 70 6.45 -13.25 11.77
CA ARG A 70 6.10 -11.93 11.20
C ARG A 70 5.33 -12.13 9.91
N PHE A 71 4.22 -11.40 9.77
CA PHE A 71 3.44 -11.38 8.55
C PHE A 71 3.17 -9.94 8.13
N ARG A 72 3.89 -9.48 7.13
CA ARG A 72 3.88 -8.11 6.64
C ARG A 72 2.87 -8.00 5.49
N ILE A 73 1.89 -7.13 5.64
CA ILE A 73 0.81 -6.95 4.66
C ILE A 73 0.79 -5.48 4.23
N ALA A 74 0.83 -5.21 2.92
CA ALA A 74 0.57 -3.89 2.37
C ALA A 74 -0.85 -3.80 1.82
N CYS A 75 -1.55 -2.69 2.09
CA CYS A 75 -2.88 -2.44 1.55
C CYS A 75 -3.23 -0.95 1.57
N PRO A 76 -4.22 -0.49 0.77
CA PRO A 76 -4.77 0.85 0.86
C PRO A 76 -5.39 1.14 2.23
N SER A 77 -5.37 2.40 2.66
CA SER A 77 -5.88 2.85 3.98
C SER A 77 -7.32 2.42 4.23
N ILE A 78 -8.18 2.49 3.22
CA ILE A 78 -9.57 2.05 3.34
C ILE A 78 -9.69 0.55 3.69
N ILE A 79 -8.82 -0.28 3.11
CA ILE A 79 -8.77 -1.71 3.41
C ILE A 79 -8.22 -1.93 4.82
N SER A 80 -7.16 -1.21 5.17
CA SER A 80 -6.54 -1.23 6.50
C SER A 80 -7.55 -0.87 7.60
N ALA A 81 -8.31 0.20 7.42
CA ALA A 81 -9.23 0.71 8.43
C ALA A 81 -10.52 -0.12 8.56
N LYS A 82 -11.10 -0.57 7.45
CA LYS A 82 -12.46 -1.13 7.45
C LYS A 82 -12.51 -2.65 7.42
N TYR A 83 -11.54 -3.32 6.76
CA TYR A 83 -11.63 -4.76 6.45
C TYR A 83 -10.53 -5.58 7.10
N LEU A 84 -9.31 -5.04 7.15
CA LEU A 84 -8.16 -5.76 7.65
C LEU A 84 -8.27 -6.15 9.14
N PRO A 85 -8.89 -5.36 10.04
CA PRO A 85 -9.01 -5.75 11.45
C PRO A 85 -9.71 -7.10 11.66
N LYS A 86 -10.77 -7.39 10.90
CA LYS A 86 -11.47 -8.69 10.98
C LYS A 86 -10.58 -9.82 10.47
N LEU A 87 -9.89 -9.60 9.34
CA LEU A 87 -8.96 -10.58 8.78
C LEU A 87 -7.84 -10.90 9.76
N ILE A 88 -7.22 -9.88 10.35
CA ILE A 88 -6.14 -10.05 11.34
C ILE A 88 -6.64 -10.77 12.58
N GLY A 89 -7.83 -10.43 13.09
CA GLY A 89 -8.43 -11.12 14.23
C GLY A 89 -8.58 -12.62 14.00
N GLU A 90 -9.06 -13.03 12.83
CA GLU A 90 -9.19 -14.46 12.50
C GLU A 90 -7.83 -15.13 12.26
N LEU A 91 -6.88 -14.43 11.63
CA LEU A 91 -5.52 -14.94 11.43
C LEU A 91 -4.80 -15.18 12.75
N THR A 92 -4.83 -14.23 13.66
CA THR A 92 -4.15 -14.35 14.97
C THR A 92 -4.82 -15.39 15.87
N ALA A 93 -6.14 -15.58 15.76
CA ALA A 93 -6.85 -16.64 16.44
C ALA A 93 -6.45 -18.04 15.89
N LYS A 94 -6.28 -18.17 14.57
CA LYS A 94 -5.89 -19.44 13.93
C LYS A 94 -4.41 -19.75 14.08
N PHE A 95 -3.55 -18.72 14.06
CA PHE A 95 -2.10 -18.82 14.13
C PHE A 95 -1.59 -17.94 15.30
N PRO A 96 -1.58 -18.43 16.54
CA PRO A 96 -1.24 -17.61 17.72
C PRO A 96 0.17 -17.03 17.74
N LYS A 97 1.11 -17.65 17.01
CA LYS A 97 2.48 -17.15 16.82
C LYS A 97 2.56 -16.03 15.77
N LEU A 98 1.52 -15.81 14.97
CA LEU A 98 1.51 -14.79 13.92
C LEU A 98 1.54 -13.38 14.52
N ARG A 99 2.40 -12.54 13.96
CA ARG A 99 2.51 -11.12 14.32
C ARG A 99 2.33 -10.29 13.04
N PRO A 100 1.09 -9.90 12.72
CA PRO A 100 0.81 -9.08 11.56
C PRO A 100 1.43 -7.69 11.72
N ASN A 101 2.00 -7.18 10.63
CA ASN A 101 2.46 -5.81 10.49
C ASN A 101 1.87 -5.22 9.21
N VAL A 102 1.15 -4.11 9.33
CA VAL A 102 0.38 -3.50 8.24
C VAL A 102 1.08 -2.26 7.73
N PHE A 103 1.25 -2.18 6.42
CA PHE A 103 1.80 -1.03 5.70
C PHE A 103 0.71 -0.43 4.82
N GLU A 104 0.35 0.81 5.08
CA GLU A 104 -0.59 1.53 4.23
C GLU A 104 0.14 2.13 3.04
N ALA A 105 -0.38 1.86 1.84
CA ALA A 105 0.16 2.36 0.58
C ALA A 105 -0.92 2.29 -0.51
N ASP A 106 -0.74 3.01 -1.60
CA ASP A 106 -1.57 2.84 -2.79
C ASP A 106 -1.30 1.49 -3.49
N GLY A 107 -2.17 1.10 -4.42
CA GLY A 107 -2.08 -0.20 -5.08
C GLY A 107 -0.75 -0.44 -5.81
N VAL A 108 -0.19 0.59 -6.44
CA VAL A 108 1.10 0.52 -7.15
C VAL A 108 2.23 0.33 -6.15
N GLN A 109 2.22 1.10 -5.07
CA GLN A 109 3.21 0.99 -3.99
C GLN A 109 3.11 -0.34 -3.24
N CYS A 110 1.90 -0.86 -3.01
CA CYS A 110 1.68 -2.19 -2.42
C CYS A 110 2.40 -3.27 -3.25
N LEU A 111 2.20 -3.27 -4.57
CA LEU A 111 2.86 -4.21 -5.49
C LEU A 111 4.38 -3.98 -5.57
N ALA A 112 4.83 -2.72 -5.55
CA ALA A 112 6.25 -2.41 -5.54
C ALA A 112 6.96 -2.93 -4.27
N ARG A 113 6.33 -2.79 -3.10
CA ARG A 113 6.83 -3.36 -1.84
C ARG A 113 6.88 -4.89 -1.88
N LEU A 114 5.83 -5.52 -2.45
CA LEU A 114 5.79 -6.96 -2.63
C LEU A 114 6.92 -7.45 -3.54
N ASN A 115 7.16 -6.78 -4.67
CA ASN A 115 8.24 -7.11 -5.59
C ASN A 115 9.64 -6.93 -4.98
N ARG A 116 9.80 -6.00 -4.03
CA ARG A 116 11.04 -5.81 -3.28
C ARG A 116 11.16 -6.72 -2.05
N LYS A 117 10.20 -7.62 -1.84
CA LYS A 117 10.13 -8.52 -0.67
C LYS A 117 10.10 -7.76 0.68
N GLU A 118 9.66 -6.50 0.67
CA GLU A 118 9.46 -5.68 1.87
C GLU A 118 8.21 -6.13 2.65
N VAL A 119 7.26 -6.77 1.97
CA VAL A 119 6.04 -7.35 2.53
C VAL A 119 5.82 -8.77 2.01
N ASP A 120 5.08 -9.57 2.77
CA ASP A 120 4.81 -10.98 2.47
C ASP A 120 3.55 -11.14 1.64
N ALA A 121 2.60 -10.21 1.79
CA ALA A 121 1.39 -10.14 0.99
C ALA A 121 0.99 -8.69 0.69
N ALA A 122 0.29 -8.48 -0.42
CA ALA A 122 -0.31 -7.20 -0.78
C ALA A 122 -1.79 -7.39 -1.10
N ILE A 123 -2.65 -6.52 -0.57
CA ILE A 123 -4.06 -6.42 -0.95
C ILE A 123 -4.23 -5.11 -1.68
N ALA A 124 -4.73 -5.15 -2.92
CA ALA A 124 -4.86 -3.95 -3.74
C ALA A 124 -6.03 -4.08 -4.72
N PHE A 125 -6.55 -2.92 -5.13
CA PHE A 125 -7.41 -2.84 -6.30
C PHE A 125 -6.56 -2.80 -7.57
N SER A 126 -6.91 -3.61 -8.55
CA SER A 126 -6.24 -3.65 -9.84
C SER A 126 -7.20 -4.01 -10.96
N VAL A 127 -6.89 -3.59 -12.18
CA VAL A 127 -7.38 -4.24 -13.39
C VAL A 127 -6.67 -5.59 -13.46
N GLN A 128 -7.33 -6.66 -13.91
CA GLN A 128 -6.77 -8.03 -13.91
C GLN A 128 -5.24 -8.08 -14.09
N TYR A 129 -4.53 -8.20 -12.99
CA TYR A 129 -3.07 -8.24 -12.98
C TYR A 129 -2.61 -9.69 -13.24
N LYS A 130 -1.75 -9.88 -14.25
CA LYS A 130 -1.11 -11.17 -14.53
C LYS A 130 0.39 -11.00 -14.30
N SER A 131 0.97 -11.81 -13.45
CA SER A 131 2.41 -11.88 -13.21
C SER A 131 2.85 -13.32 -13.16
N LYS A 132 4.04 -13.61 -13.68
CA LYS A 132 4.65 -14.94 -13.56
C LYS A 132 5.34 -15.14 -12.20
N SER A 133 5.70 -14.05 -11.52
CA SER A 133 6.38 -14.08 -10.21
C SER A 133 5.44 -13.96 -9.02
N LEU A 134 4.18 -13.61 -9.24
CA LEU A 134 3.19 -13.43 -8.18
C LEU A 134 2.07 -14.46 -8.29
N GLU A 135 1.68 -15.01 -7.16
CA GLU A 135 0.41 -15.71 -7.01
C GLU A 135 -0.65 -14.70 -6.61
N ILE A 136 -1.75 -14.65 -7.36
CA ILE A 136 -2.81 -13.65 -7.20
C ILE A 136 -4.15 -14.34 -7.04
N THR A 137 -4.88 -13.97 -6.01
CA THR A 137 -6.24 -14.41 -5.76
C THR A 137 -7.19 -13.22 -5.79
N ASN A 138 -8.14 -13.23 -6.72
CA ASN A 138 -9.21 -12.24 -6.75
C ASN A 138 -10.20 -12.51 -5.60
N LEU A 139 -10.42 -11.48 -4.79
CA LEU A 139 -11.28 -11.52 -3.62
C LEU A 139 -12.72 -11.11 -3.97
N ALA A 140 -12.85 -9.96 -4.67
CA ALA A 140 -14.14 -9.43 -5.12
C ALA A 140 -13.95 -8.56 -6.37
N LYS A 141 -15.04 -8.41 -7.14
CA LYS A 141 -15.12 -7.51 -8.30
C LYS A 141 -15.99 -6.32 -7.91
N PHE A 142 -15.50 -5.12 -8.18
CA PHE A 142 -16.20 -3.87 -7.92
C PHE A 142 -16.42 -3.14 -9.24
N PRO A 143 -17.68 -2.94 -9.69
CA PRO A 143 -17.95 -2.10 -10.85
C PRO A 143 -17.46 -0.69 -10.57
N MET A 144 -17.03 0.03 -11.60
CA MET A 144 -16.73 1.45 -11.48
C MET A 144 -18.03 2.24 -11.33
N ALA A 145 -18.00 3.28 -10.52
CA ALA A 145 -19.13 4.15 -10.28
C ALA A 145 -18.70 5.62 -10.25
N LEU A 146 -19.55 6.49 -10.82
CA LEU A 146 -19.45 7.92 -10.60
C LEU A 146 -20.09 8.28 -9.26
N VAL A 147 -19.41 9.16 -8.53
CA VAL A 147 -19.96 9.79 -7.34
C VAL A 147 -20.15 11.27 -7.64
N VAL A 148 -21.38 11.74 -7.48
CA VAL A 148 -21.78 13.11 -7.80
C VAL A 148 -22.55 13.73 -6.62
N PRO A 149 -22.57 15.06 -6.45
CA PRO A 149 -23.39 15.69 -5.42
C PRO A 149 -24.89 15.41 -5.62
N VAL A 150 -25.63 15.37 -4.55
CA VAL A 150 -27.12 15.39 -4.62
C VAL A 150 -27.55 16.64 -5.37
N GLY A 151 -28.36 16.49 -6.41
CA GLY A 151 -28.78 17.61 -7.26
C GLY A 151 -27.91 17.84 -8.50
N HIS A 152 -26.80 17.13 -8.64
CA HIS A 152 -26.01 17.14 -9.87
C HIS A 152 -26.86 16.65 -11.05
N ARG A 153 -26.66 17.25 -12.26
CA ARG A 153 -27.43 16.89 -13.46
C ARG A 153 -27.40 15.39 -13.79
N PHE A 154 -26.30 14.70 -13.45
CA PHE A 154 -26.18 13.27 -13.64
C PHE A 154 -27.02 12.43 -12.67
N ALA A 155 -27.32 12.95 -11.49
CA ALA A 155 -28.22 12.29 -10.54
C ALA A 155 -29.69 12.27 -11.00
N GLN A 156 -30.07 13.17 -11.90
CA GLN A 156 -31.47 13.34 -12.34
C GLN A 156 -31.80 12.60 -13.65
N LYS A 157 -30.79 12.19 -14.43
CA LYS A 157 -30.98 11.57 -15.74
C LYS A 157 -30.41 10.15 -15.74
N GLY A 158 -31.18 9.16 -16.22
CA GLY A 158 -30.71 7.77 -16.36
C GLY A 158 -29.73 7.54 -17.51
N PHE A 159 -29.50 8.54 -18.37
CA PHE A 159 -28.58 8.47 -19.51
C PHE A 159 -27.91 9.83 -19.74
N TRP A 160 -26.60 9.83 -19.94
CA TRP A 160 -25.82 11.04 -20.23
C TRP A 160 -25.08 10.87 -21.56
N PRO A 161 -25.14 11.91 -22.44
CA PRO A 161 -24.23 11.96 -23.59
C PRO A 161 -22.79 11.94 -23.10
N LYS A 162 -21.94 11.17 -23.80
CA LYS A 162 -20.52 11.06 -23.45
C LYS A 162 -19.80 12.40 -23.50
N SER A 163 -20.27 13.33 -24.36
CA SER A 163 -19.80 14.71 -24.44
C SER A 163 -19.96 15.49 -23.14
N ASP A 164 -20.93 15.12 -22.30
CA ASP A 164 -21.20 15.82 -21.06
C ASP A 164 -20.04 15.70 -20.05
N PHE A 165 -19.27 14.61 -20.13
CA PHE A 165 -18.08 14.42 -19.30
C PHE A 165 -16.96 15.43 -19.57
N ALA A 166 -16.90 16.03 -20.79
CA ALA A 166 -15.91 17.03 -21.13
C ALA A 166 -16.07 18.36 -20.36
N SER A 167 -17.26 18.65 -19.88
CA SER A 167 -17.55 19.87 -19.10
C SER A 167 -17.49 19.66 -17.59
N GLU A 168 -17.21 18.43 -17.13
CA GLU A 168 -17.12 18.13 -15.71
C GLU A 168 -15.71 18.38 -15.18
N ARG A 169 -15.66 18.87 -13.93
CA ARG A 169 -14.44 18.87 -13.13
C ARG A 169 -14.37 17.58 -12.33
N TRP A 170 -13.17 17.03 -12.21
CA TRP A 170 -12.94 15.75 -11.60
C TRP A 170 -12.13 15.84 -10.32
N ILE A 171 -12.42 14.95 -9.38
CA ILE A 171 -11.57 14.70 -8.21
C ILE A 171 -10.75 13.45 -8.49
N ALA A 172 -9.42 13.59 -8.52
CA ALA A 172 -8.53 12.44 -8.64
C ALA A 172 -8.36 11.75 -7.28
N ILE A 173 -8.59 10.43 -7.26
CA ILE A 173 -8.29 9.62 -6.07
C ILE A 173 -7.04 8.85 -6.36
N GLN A 174 -5.90 9.31 -5.82
CA GLN A 174 -4.56 8.80 -6.09
C GLN A 174 -4.26 8.79 -7.61
N GLU A 175 -3.40 9.66 -8.07
CA GLU A 175 -3.11 9.84 -9.51
C GLU A 175 -2.69 8.53 -10.20
N THR A 176 -2.06 7.61 -9.47
CA THR A 176 -1.62 6.29 -9.95
C THR A 176 -2.58 5.16 -9.59
N SER A 177 -3.77 5.45 -9.02
CA SER A 177 -4.73 4.40 -8.67
C SER A 177 -5.36 3.76 -9.90
N GLY A 178 -5.79 2.50 -9.76
CA GLY A 178 -6.56 1.82 -10.80
C GLY A 178 -7.80 2.61 -11.21
N GLY A 179 -8.50 3.27 -10.27
CA GLY A 179 -9.68 4.08 -10.56
C GLY A 179 -9.37 5.30 -11.43
N THR A 180 -8.32 6.05 -11.13
CA THR A 180 -7.90 7.20 -11.95
C THR A 180 -7.42 6.75 -13.34
N MET A 181 -6.68 5.64 -13.40
CA MET A 181 -6.24 5.08 -14.70
C MET A 181 -7.44 4.63 -15.56
N GLU A 182 -8.46 4.01 -14.98
CA GLU A 182 -9.70 3.65 -15.69
C GLU A 182 -10.48 4.89 -16.14
N LEU A 183 -10.52 5.96 -15.33
CA LEU A 183 -11.10 7.23 -15.73
C LEU A 183 -10.40 7.79 -16.98
N LEU A 184 -9.07 7.90 -16.94
CA LEU A 184 -8.28 8.41 -18.04
C LEU A 184 -8.45 7.56 -19.32
N ALA A 185 -8.39 6.24 -19.19
CA ALA A 185 -8.59 5.31 -20.29
C ALA A 185 -10.01 5.40 -20.88
N GLY A 186 -11.04 5.46 -20.03
CA GLY A 186 -12.42 5.58 -20.46
C GLY A 186 -12.72 6.89 -21.19
N LEU A 187 -12.24 8.02 -20.63
CA LEU A 187 -12.47 9.32 -21.25
C LEU A 187 -11.65 9.53 -22.54
N SER A 188 -10.43 8.99 -22.60
CA SER A 188 -9.57 9.12 -23.80
C SER A 188 -10.19 8.48 -25.04
N GLN A 189 -11.02 7.43 -24.88
CA GLN A 189 -11.76 6.80 -26.00
C GLN A 189 -12.73 7.78 -26.68
N PHE A 190 -13.10 8.88 -26.00
CA PHE A 190 -13.99 9.93 -26.51
C PHE A 190 -13.24 11.23 -26.82
N GLY A 191 -11.89 11.21 -26.77
CA GLY A 191 -11.06 12.39 -26.97
C GLY A 191 -11.18 13.42 -25.83
N ILE A 192 -11.64 13.00 -24.64
CA ILE A 192 -11.84 13.88 -23.49
C ILE A 192 -10.61 13.76 -22.58
N THR A 193 -10.02 14.91 -22.25
CA THR A 193 -9.00 15.05 -21.21
C THR A 193 -9.69 15.64 -19.96
N PRO A 194 -9.73 14.92 -18.83
CA PRO A 194 -10.39 15.44 -17.63
C PRO A 194 -9.62 16.61 -17.03
N GLU A 195 -10.35 17.63 -16.57
CA GLU A 195 -9.82 18.69 -15.73
C GLU A 195 -9.96 18.28 -14.26
N PHE A 196 -8.84 18.12 -13.56
CA PHE A 196 -8.84 17.83 -12.13
C PHE A 196 -8.86 19.12 -11.32
N SER A 197 -9.93 19.32 -10.54
CA SER A 197 -10.05 20.45 -9.59
C SER A 197 -9.34 20.17 -8.25
N ALA A 198 -9.21 18.89 -7.88
CA ALA A 198 -8.48 18.46 -6.69
C ALA A 198 -7.99 17.03 -6.85
N SER A 199 -6.99 16.67 -6.04
CA SER A 199 -6.54 15.29 -5.87
C SER A 199 -6.38 14.96 -4.39
N THR A 200 -6.60 13.69 -4.02
CA THR A 200 -6.46 13.20 -2.65
C THR A 200 -6.11 11.73 -2.63
N ASN A 201 -5.48 11.29 -1.53
CA ASN A 201 -5.21 9.87 -1.30
C ASN A 201 -6.27 9.18 -0.41
N SER A 202 -7.30 9.92 0.03
CA SER A 202 -8.39 9.43 0.87
C SER A 202 -9.70 9.38 0.09
N ILE A 203 -10.41 8.25 0.17
CA ILE A 203 -11.75 8.12 -0.41
C ILE A 203 -12.74 9.00 0.35
N GLU A 204 -12.62 9.07 1.67
CA GLU A 204 -13.46 9.93 2.51
C GLU A 204 -13.31 11.41 2.11
N ALA A 205 -12.06 11.90 1.99
CA ALA A 205 -11.83 13.27 1.53
C ALA A 205 -12.34 13.52 0.10
N ALA A 206 -12.28 12.52 -0.78
CA ALA A 206 -12.86 12.64 -2.11
C ALA A 206 -14.39 12.78 -2.06
N LEU A 207 -15.06 12.03 -1.17
CA LEU A 207 -16.51 12.16 -0.95
C LEU A 207 -16.88 13.56 -0.41
N ASP A 208 -16.11 14.10 0.54
CA ASP A 208 -16.27 15.47 1.04
C ASP A 208 -16.13 16.50 -0.09
N TYR A 209 -15.10 16.38 -0.93
CA TYR A 209 -14.89 17.28 -2.06
C TYR A 209 -16.02 17.22 -3.09
N VAL A 210 -16.54 16.01 -3.35
CA VAL A 210 -17.71 15.83 -4.21
C VAL A 210 -18.96 16.48 -3.57
N GLU A 211 -19.23 16.24 -2.30
CA GLU A 211 -20.35 16.84 -1.58
C GLU A 211 -20.30 18.37 -1.59
N MET A 212 -19.09 18.94 -1.46
CA MET A 212 -18.83 20.39 -1.55
C MET A 212 -18.99 20.95 -2.98
N GLY A 213 -19.22 20.11 -3.98
CA GLY A 213 -19.39 20.52 -5.38
C GLY A 213 -18.10 20.92 -6.08
N LEU A 214 -16.93 20.52 -5.58
CA LEU A 214 -15.64 20.81 -6.22
C LEU A 214 -15.45 20.04 -7.53
N GLY A 215 -16.16 18.93 -7.72
CA GLY A 215 -16.14 18.10 -8.91
C GLY A 215 -16.88 16.79 -8.70
N ILE A 216 -16.78 15.88 -9.66
CA ILE A 216 -17.28 14.52 -9.56
C ILE A 216 -16.11 13.54 -9.44
N ALA A 217 -16.33 12.34 -8.90
CA ALA A 217 -15.28 11.34 -8.76
C ALA A 217 -15.67 10.03 -9.45
N LEU A 218 -14.68 9.31 -10.00
CA LEU A 218 -14.82 7.92 -10.42
C LEU A 218 -14.04 7.02 -9.45
N MET A 219 -14.71 6.00 -8.91
CA MET A 219 -14.10 5.04 -7.99
C MET A 219 -14.73 3.66 -8.14
N ALA A 220 -14.09 2.64 -7.58
CA ALA A 220 -14.75 1.37 -7.37
C ALA A 220 -16.02 1.59 -6.55
N TYR A 221 -17.13 0.93 -6.90
CA TYR A 221 -18.43 1.13 -6.25
C TYR A 221 -18.28 1.12 -4.73
N PRO A 222 -18.47 2.26 -4.06
CA PRO A 222 -18.26 2.37 -2.62
C PRO A 222 -19.38 1.66 -1.86
N PRO A 223 -19.08 0.95 -0.77
CA PRO A 223 -20.12 0.38 0.09
C PRO A 223 -20.92 1.52 0.76
N GLN A 224 -22.19 1.25 1.03
CA GLN A 224 -23.09 2.23 1.65
C GLN A 224 -22.55 2.81 2.97
N SER A 225 -21.76 2.03 3.71
CA SER A 225 -21.12 2.48 4.95
C SER A 225 -20.15 3.66 4.78
N LEU A 226 -19.66 3.90 3.57
CA LEU A 226 -18.79 5.04 3.25
C LEU A 226 -19.59 6.27 2.77
N THR A 227 -20.74 6.06 2.16
CA THR A 227 -21.49 7.13 1.49
C THR A 227 -22.69 7.63 2.30
N LYS A 228 -23.14 6.87 3.32
CA LYS A 228 -24.37 7.15 4.08
C LYS A 228 -24.37 8.51 4.81
N ASP A 229 -23.18 9.00 5.18
CA ASP A 229 -23.02 10.25 5.92
C ASP A 229 -22.65 11.44 5.00
N HIS A 230 -22.67 11.23 3.67
CA HIS A 230 -22.40 12.24 2.65
C HIS A 230 -23.62 12.49 1.75
N ASN A 231 -23.85 13.73 1.36
CA ASN A 231 -24.91 14.11 0.42
C ASN A 231 -24.48 13.88 -1.03
N VAL A 232 -24.22 12.63 -1.37
CA VAL A 232 -23.77 12.20 -2.71
C VAL A 232 -24.67 11.13 -3.29
N VAL A 233 -24.64 11.01 -4.61
CA VAL A 233 -25.32 9.94 -5.37
C VAL A 233 -24.25 9.08 -6.06
N VAL A 234 -24.37 7.77 -5.90
CA VAL A 234 -23.47 6.80 -6.52
C VAL A 234 -24.16 6.21 -7.75
N LEU A 235 -23.53 6.34 -8.90
CA LEU A 235 -24.08 5.97 -10.20
C LEU A 235 -23.20 4.90 -10.84
N PRO A 236 -23.63 3.62 -10.88
CA PRO A 236 -22.86 2.56 -11.51
C PRO A 236 -22.54 2.88 -12.97
N GLN A 237 -21.29 2.67 -13.38
CA GLN A 237 -20.78 2.96 -14.72
C GLN A 237 -19.86 1.85 -15.24
N GLU A 238 -20.19 0.60 -14.96
CA GLU A 238 -19.40 -0.56 -15.36
C GLU A 238 -19.25 -0.67 -16.88
N GLU A 239 -20.30 -0.35 -17.63
CA GLU A 239 -20.29 -0.44 -19.11
C GLU A 239 -19.28 0.54 -19.74
N LEU A 240 -19.05 1.69 -19.09
CA LEU A 240 -18.18 2.73 -19.61
C LEU A 240 -16.75 2.64 -19.08
N PHE A 241 -16.61 2.36 -17.80
CA PHE A 241 -15.33 2.41 -17.09
C PHE A 241 -14.87 1.05 -16.54
N GLY A 242 -15.61 -0.03 -16.83
CA GLY A 242 -15.23 -1.37 -16.42
C GLY A 242 -15.36 -1.61 -14.92
N SER A 243 -14.49 -2.47 -14.40
CA SER A 243 -14.48 -2.90 -13.00
C SER A 243 -13.07 -3.06 -12.47
N LEU A 244 -12.89 -2.79 -11.20
CA LEU A 244 -11.68 -3.14 -10.46
C LEU A 244 -11.85 -4.44 -9.69
N TYR A 245 -10.77 -5.16 -9.54
CA TYR A 245 -10.72 -6.36 -8.71
C TYR A 245 -9.93 -6.05 -7.44
N LEU A 246 -10.56 -6.27 -6.29
CA LEU A 246 -9.80 -6.39 -5.04
C LEU A 246 -9.12 -7.75 -5.05
N SER A 247 -7.81 -7.76 -4.93
CA SER A 247 -7.00 -8.98 -5.00
C SER A 247 -6.00 -9.02 -3.87
N ILE A 248 -5.64 -10.24 -3.43
CA ILE A 248 -4.48 -10.49 -2.59
C ILE A 248 -3.42 -11.17 -3.43
N ALA A 249 -2.17 -10.76 -3.26
CA ALA A 249 -1.02 -11.30 -3.97
C ALA A 249 0.16 -11.55 -3.02
N TRP A 250 1.01 -12.53 -3.36
CA TRP A 250 2.30 -12.83 -2.73
C TRP A 250 3.30 -13.35 -3.76
N GLN A 251 4.58 -13.36 -3.41
CA GLN A 251 5.62 -13.91 -4.28
C GLN A 251 5.46 -15.43 -4.40
N ALA A 252 5.59 -15.97 -5.61
CA ALA A 252 5.51 -17.41 -5.84
C ALA A 252 6.64 -18.19 -5.13
N ASP A 253 7.81 -17.54 -4.96
CA ASP A 253 8.99 -18.05 -4.27
C ASP A 253 9.09 -17.62 -2.79
N THR A 254 7.98 -17.23 -2.16
CA THR A 254 7.95 -16.77 -0.77
C THR A 254 8.34 -17.87 0.20
N ASN A 255 9.04 -17.49 1.28
CA ASN A 255 9.35 -18.39 2.41
C ASN A 255 8.21 -18.46 3.45
N MET A 256 7.13 -17.66 3.28
CA MET A 256 5.98 -17.72 4.17
C MET A 256 5.25 -19.05 4.03
N GLU A 257 4.81 -19.61 5.16
CA GLU A 257 4.07 -20.87 5.17
C GLU A 257 2.81 -20.79 4.30
N ARG A 258 2.67 -21.74 3.39
CA ARG A 258 1.50 -21.83 2.47
C ARG A 258 0.18 -21.95 3.21
N SER A 259 0.17 -22.56 4.38
CA SER A 259 -1.01 -22.67 5.25
C SER A 259 -1.54 -21.30 5.66
N ILE A 260 -0.64 -20.36 6.03
CA ILE A 260 -0.96 -18.98 6.41
C ILE A 260 -1.50 -18.21 5.20
N LEU A 261 -0.80 -18.27 4.06
CA LEU A 261 -1.19 -17.56 2.84
C LEU A 261 -2.56 -18.04 2.32
N ASN A 262 -2.77 -19.34 2.24
CA ASN A 262 -4.02 -19.92 1.76
C ASN A 262 -5.19 -19.58 2.69
N TYR A 263 -4.97 -19.64 4.01
CA TYR A 263 -5.98 -19.27 4.99
C TYR A 263 -6.29 -17.78 4.90
N THR A 264 -5.27 -16.93 4.72
CA THR A 264 -5.42 -15.47 4.52
C THR A 264 -6.28 -15.19 3.28
N ALA A 265 -5.96 -15.79 2.14
CA ALA A 265 -6.72 -15.60 0.91
C ALA A 265 -8.17 -16.07 1.03
N ALA A 266 -8.40 -17.26 1.61
CA ALA A 266 -9.74 -17.81 1.80
C ALA A 266 -10.59 -16.91 2.73
N THR A 267 -10.01 -16.48 3.85
CA THR A 267 -10.67 -15.58 4.81
C THR A 267 -10.94 -14.21 4.19
N ALA A 268 -9.94 -13.60 3.54
CA ALA A 268 -10.10 -12.34 2.84
C ALA A 268 -11.21 -12.41 1.77
N LYS A 269 -11.27 -13.49 0.98
CA LYS A 269 -12.30 -13.69 -0.03
C LYS A 269 -13.70 -13.81 0.57
N ARG A 270 -13.83 -14.51 1.70
CA ARG A 270 -15.11 -14.62 2.43
C ARG A 270 -15.55 -13.27 2.98
N LEU A 271 -14.62 -12.53 3.60
CA LEU A 271 -14.91 -11.19 4.15
C LEU A 271 -15.24 -10.18 3.05
N ALA A 272 -14.55 -10.23 1.91
CA ALA A 272 -14.82 -9.31 0.80
C ALA A 272 -16.26 -9.46 0.23
N ARG A 273 -16.83 -10.66 0.26
CA ARG A 273 -18.24 -10.90 -0.15
C ARG A 273 -19.28 -10.27 0.79
N GLN A 274 -18.90 -9.89 2.00
CA GLN A 274 -19.78 -9.22 2.97
C GLN A 274 -19.79 -7.70 2.79
N ILE A 275 -18.97 -7.19 1.89
CA ILE A 275 -18.79 -5.76 1.60
C ILE A 275 -19.69 -5.34 0.43
N LEU A 276 -19.95 -6.25 -0.48
CA LEU A 276 -20.85 -6.10 -1.62
C LEU A 276 -22.31 -6.31 -1.18
#